data_08c0754afd15b95771e0728c9aa73646
#
_entry.id   08c0754afd15b95771e0728c9aa73646
#
_cell.length_a   1.000
_cell.length_b   1.000
_cell.length_c   1.000
_cell.angle_alpha   90.00
_cell.angle_beta   90.00
_cell.angle_gamma   90.00
#
_symmetry.space_group_name_H-M   'P 1'
#
loop_
_entity.id
_entity.type
_entity.pdbx_description
1 polymer ?
#
loop_
_entity_poly.entity_id
_entity_poly.type
_entity_poly.pdbx_seq_one_letter_code
_entity_poly.pdbx_strand_id
1 'polypeptide(L)'
;FTLPDGTYKIALVDNYTGAVYAFSNIIQVDSTDQFSQIIQFQGNNIAEGFEYFNGWFQQVRFGINGAGPDFENQVSVYRDSNGNSRSTSVRTDLILNLHTNWIDDPTLKALQSATNHRTFNVGNQSLYVTDFEVSHNQDFSTITSYFGLCQVKLKAKKQNYQPINQGCVNC
;
A
#
# COMPACT_ATOMS: atom_id res chain seq x y z
N PHE A 1 -15.29 -2.18 -20.73
CA PHE A 1 -15.12 -3.63 -20.93
C PHE A 1 -15.01 -4.29 -19.56
N THR A 2 -16.01 -5.05 -19.15
CA THR A 2 -16.04 -5.80 -17.90
C THR A 2 -15.86 -7.28 -18.21
N LEU A 3 -14.89 -7.91 -17.54
CA LEU A 3 -14.70 -9.35 -17.60
C LEU A 3 -15.60 -10.01 -16.54
N PRO A 4 -16.27 -11.12 -16.86
CA PRO A 4 -16.95 -11.95 -15.86
C PRO A 4 -15.94 -12.51 -14.84
N ASP A 5 -16.44 -13.00 -13.71
CA ASP A 5 -15.62 -13.70 -12.74
C ASP A 5 -14.97 -14.93 -13.39
N GLY A 6 -13.69 -15.13 -13.12
CA GLY A 6 -12.93 -16.21 -13.71
C GLY A 6 -11.43 -16.01 -13.73
N THR A 7 -10.74 -16.95 -14.30
CA THR A 7 -9.28 -16.94 -14.43
C THR A 7 -8.89 -16.67 -15.87
N TYR A 8 -8.07 -15.67 -16.09
CA TYR A 8 -7.71 -15.17 -17.41
C TYR A 8 -6.19 -15.12 -17.60
N LYS A 9 -5.79 -15.12 -18.87
CA LYS A 9 -4.45 -14.72 -19.31
C LYS A 9 -4.61 -13.76 -20.48
N ILE A 10 -3.85 -12.69 -20.50
CA ILE A 10 -3.75 -11.81 -21.63
C ILE A 10 -2.64 -12.35 -22.55
N ALA A 11 -2.95 -12.50 -23.82
CA ALA A 11 -1.98 -12.90 -24.82
C ALA A 11 -1.61 -11.70 -25.71
N LEU A 12 -0.32 -11.53 -25.98
CA LEU A 12 0.15 -10.64 -27.02
C LEU A 12 0.21 -11.44 -28.33
N VAL A 13 -0.64 -11.08 -29.26
CA VAL A 13 -0.84 -11.85 -30.51
C VAL A 13 -0.47 -10.96 -31.71
N ASP A 14 0.24 -11.54 -32.65
CA ASP A 14 0.46 -10.92 -33.96
C ASP A 14 -0.86 -10.85 -34.74
N ASN A 15 -1.23 -9.65 -35.13
CA ASN A 15 -2.52 -9.41 -35.78
C ASN A 15 -2.59 -9.97 -37.20
N TYR A 16 -1.44 -10.29 -37.86
CA TYR A 16 -1.39 -10.82 -39.20
C TYR A 16 -1.28 -12.36 -39.26
N THR A 17 -0.49 -12.92 -38.35
CA THR A 17 -0.21 -14.36 -38.35
C THR A 17 -1.00 -15.14 -37.32
N GLY A 18 -1.58 -14.45 -36.31
CA GLY A 18 -2.21 -15.08 -35.17
C GLY A 18 -1.22 -15.72 -34.17
N ALA A 19 0.08 -15.55 -34.40
CA ALA A 19 1.11 -16.10 -33.50
C ALA A 19 1.09 -15.42 -32.15
N VAL A 20 1.17 -16.19 -31.08
CA VAL A 20 1.24 -15.68 -29.72
C VAL A 20 2.70 -15.46 -29.33
N TYR A 21 3.06 -14.22 -29.00
CA TYR A 21 4.41 -13.86 -28.59
C TYR A 21 4.64 -13.98 -27.10
N ALA A 22 3.63 -13.67 -26.30
CA ALA A 22 3.74 -13.71 -24.85
C ALA A 22 2.38 -13.87 -24.19
N PHE A 23 2.40 -14.37 -22.96
CA PHE A 23 1.25 -14.38 -22.07
C PHE A 23 1.54 -13.57 -20.79
N SER A 24 0.52 -12.94 -20.27
CA SER A 24 0.58 -12.38 -18.92
C SER A 24 0.63 -13.49 -17.87
N ASN A 25 0.91 -13.10 -16.62
CA ASN A 25 0.58 -13.92 -15.48
C ASN A 25 -0.93 -14.20 -15.44
N ILE A 26 -1.32 -15.18 -14.64
CA ILE A 26 -2.73 -15.51 -14.38
C ILE A 26 -3.38 -14.30 -13.71
N ILE A 27 -4.52 -13.88 -14.25
CA ILE A 27 -5.37 -12.82 -13.70
C ILE A 27 -6.64 -13.46 -13.21
N GLN A 28 -6.93 -13.35 -11.93
CA GLN A 28 -8.22 -13.76 -11.38
C GLN A 28 -9.12 -12.53 -11.27
N VAL A 29 -10.31 -12.65 -11.84
CA VAL A 29 -11.39 -11.66 -11.72
C VAL A 29 -12.41 -12.24 -10.76
N ASP A 30 -12.71 -11.53 -9.69
CA ASP A 30 -13.70 -11.91 -8.70
C ASP A 30 -14.44 -10.63 -8.25
N SER A 31 -15.71 -10.54 -8.61
CA SER A 31 -16.57 -9.40 -8.28
C SER A 31 -16.95 -9.34 -6.81
N THR A 32 -16.76 -10.45 -6.08
CA THR A 32 -17.08 -10.57 -4.65
C THR A 32 -15.85 -10.43 -3.75
N ASP A 33 -14.65 -10.21 -4.33
CA ASP A 33 -13.42 -10.13 -3.58
C ASP A 33 -13.38 -8.88 -2.68
N GLN A 34 -13.73 -9.08 -1.42
CA GLN A 34 -13.66 -8.08 -0.36
C GLN A 34 -12.34 -8.13 0.43
N PHE A 35 -11.50 -9.12 0.16
CA PHE A 35 -10.30 -9.42 0.92
C PHE A 35 -9.00 -9.09 0.16
N SER A 36 -9.08 -8.34 -0.92
CA SER A 36 -7.91 -7.84 -1.62
C SER A 36 -7.81 -6.33 -1.59
N GLN A 37 -6.58 -5.85 -1.68
CA GLN A 37 -6.25 -4.43 -1.76
C GLN A 37 -5.38 -4.17 -2.97
N ILE A 38 -5.66 -3.06 -3.65
CA ILE A 38 -4.81 -2.55 -4.72
C ILE A 38 -3.99 -1.38 -4.19
N ILE A 39 -2.69 -1.47 -4.38
CA ILE A 39 -1.79 -0.35 -4.21
C ILE A 39 -1.39 0.17 -5.58
N GLN A 40 -1.49 1.46 -5.77
CA GLN A 40 -0.98 2.17 -6.93
C GLN A 40 0.21 3.02 -6.51
N PHE A 41 1.28 2.97 -7.28
CA PHE A 41 2.47 3.73 -6.98
C PHE A 41 3.08 4.33 -8.24
N GLN A 42 3.63 5.51 -8.07
CA GLN A 42 4.22 6.32 -9.14
C GLN A 42 5.27 7.25 -8.54
N GLY A 43 6.27 7.57 -9.31
CA GLY A 43 7.21 8.60 -8.94
C GLY A 43 8.18 8.87 -10.07
N ASN A 44 8.41 10.16 -10.34
CA ASN A 44 9.52 10.61 -11.15
C ASN A 44 10.59 11.09 -10.20
N ASN A 45 11.46 10.20 -9.77
CA ASN A 45 12.63 10.57 -9.02
C ASN A 45 13.85 9.98 -9.71
N ILE A 46 14.44 10.76 -10.59
CA ILE A 46 15.63 10.37 -11.35
C ILE A 46 16.80 10.01 -10.40
N ALA A 47 16.87 10.65 -9.24
CA ALA A 47 17.90 10.36 -8.24
C ALA A 47 17.74 8.97 -7.60
N GLU A 48 16.52 8.43 -7.59
CA GLU A 48 16.20 7.09 -7.06
C GLU A 48 16.12 6.03 -8.18
N GLY A 49 16.35 6.42 -9.43
CA GLY A 49 16.32 5.52 -10.57
C GLY A 49 14.93 5.16 -11.08
N PHE A 50 13.89 5.86 -10.62
CA PHE A 50 12.51 5.67 -11.09
C PHE A 50 12.11 6.79 -12.04
N GLU A 51 11.81 6.42 -13.27
CA GLU A 51 11.35 7.35 -14.29
C GLU A 51 10.07 6.82 -14.93
N TYR A 52 8.96 7.50 -14.66
CA TYR A 52 7.65 7.18 -15.24
C TYR A 52 7.22 8.31 -16.17
N PHE A 53 7.11 7.99 -17.45
CA PHE A 53 6.68 8.95 -18.46
C PHE A 53 5.15 9.05 -18.53
N ASN A 54 4.65 10.22 -18.87
CA ASN A 54 3.24 10.45 -19.20
C ASN A 54 2.22 10.04 -18.12
N GLY A 55 2.58 10.15 -16.84
CA GLY A 55 1.66 9.81 -15.75
C GLY A 55 1.40 8.31 -15.59
N TRP A 56 2.28 7.48 -16.15
CA TRP A 56 2.19 6.05 -15.96
C TRP A 56 2.33 5.66 -14.49
N PHE A 57 1.61 4.65 -14.05
CA PHE A 57 1.66 4.15 -12.68
C PHE A 57 1.71 2.62 -12.69
N GLN A 58 2.25 2.06 -11.64
CA GLN A 58 2.22 0.63 -11.39
C GLN A 58 1.14 0.27 -10.38
N GLN A 59 0.64 -0.94 -10.47
CA GLN A 59 -0.33 -1.48 -9.52
C GLN A 59 0.12 -2.86 -9.05
N VAL A 60 -0.10 -3.11 -7.78
CA VAL A 60 -0.01 -4.45 -7.20
C VAL A 60 -1.29 -4.74 -6.42
N ARG A 61 -1.86 -5.92 -6.66
CA ARG A 61 -3.00 -6.43 -5.91
C ARG A 61 -2.54 -7.60 -5.05
N PHE A 62 -2.98 -7.64 -3.83
CA PHE A 62 -2.68 -8.72 -2.89
C PHE A 62 -3.84 -8.94 -1.92
N GLY A 63 -3.94 -10.16 -1.39
CA GLY A 63 -4.90 -10.47 -0.34
C GLY A 63 -4.55 -9.79 0.98
N ILE A 64 -5.57 -9.32 1.69
CA ILE A 64 -5.43 -8.72 3.01
C ILE A 64 -6.05 -9.62 4.07
N ASN A 65 -5.37 -9.73 5.21
CA ASN A 65 -5.89 -10.41 6.40
C ASN A 65 -6.45 -9.42 7.44
N GLY A 66 -6.06 -8.16 7.31
CA GLY A 66 -6.58 -7.08 8.13
C GLY A 66 -6.19 -5.74 7.56
N ALA A 67 -7.12 -4.81 7.60
CA ALA A 67 -6.87 -3.42 7.29
C ALA A 67 -7.74 -2.58 8.21
N GLY A 68 -7.19 -1.50 8.72
CA GLY A 68 -7.96 -0.59 9.54
C GLY A 68 -7.31 0.76 9.68
N PRO A 69 -8.14 1.81 9.72
CA PRO A 69 -7.64 3.11 10.14
C PRO A 69 -7.30 3.10 11.63
N ASP A 70 -6.21 3.73 11.95
CA ASP A 70 -5.82 4.04 13.31
C ASP A 70 -5.52 5.54 13.40
N PHE A 71 -5.51 6.09 14.61
CA PHE A 71 -5.27 7.50 14.80
C PHE A 71 -4.14 7.71 15.80
N GLU A 72 -3.14 8.44 15.38
CA GLU A 72 -2.05 8.88 16.24
C GLU A 72 -2.24 10.34 16.63
N ASN A 73 -2.38 10.60 17.91
CA ASN A 73 -2.54 11.95 18.44
C ASN A 73 -1.20 12.46 18.98
N GLN A 74 -0.72 13.54 18.39
CA GLN A 74 0.42 14.29 18.90
C GLN A 74 -0.12 15.52 19.63
N VAL A 75 0.09 15.59 20.93
CA VAL A 75 -0.37 16.70 21.77
C VAL A 75 0.83 17.51 22.25
N SER A 76 0.87 18.77 21.89
CA SER A 76 1.83 19.71 22.47
C SER A 76 1.24 20.32 23.73
N VAL A 77 1.97 20.25 24.83
CA VAL A 77 1.52 20.74 26.13
C VAL A 77 2.43 21.88 26.57
N TYR A 78 1.81 22.98 26.95
CA TYR A 78 2.46 24.10 27.62
C TYR A 78 2.14 24.07 29.11
N ARG A 79 3.12 24.33 29.96
CA ARG A 79 2.91 24.47 31.40
C ARG A 79 3.05 25.93 31.79
N ASP A 80 2.00 26.50 32.37
CA ASP A 80 2.01 27.89 32.84
C ASP A 80 2.86 28.06 34.10
N SER A 81 3.10 29.31 34.47
CA SER A 81 3.88 29.67 35.69
C SER A 81 3.26 29.15 37.00
N ASN A 82 1.97 28.82 36.99
CA ASN A 82 1.24 28.26 38.14
C ASN A 82 1.28 26.72 38.16
N GLY A 83 2.00 26.12 37.22
CA GLY A 83 2.15 24.66 37.10
C GLY A 83 1.01 23.94 36.40
N ASN A 84 0.01 24.66 35.86
CA ASN A 84 -1.08 24.05 35.12
C ASN A 84 -0.65 23.69 33.72
N SER A 85 -1.01 22.51 33.26
CA SER A 85 -0.72 22.04 31.89
C SER A 85 -1.91 22.36 30.99
N ARG A 86 -1.64 22.98 29.86
CA ARG A 86 -2.63 23.28 28.80
C ARG A 86 -2.16 22.73 27.46
N SER A 87 -3.06 22.11 26.74
CA SER A 87 -2.78 21.70 25.36
C SER A 87 -2.74 22.93 24.47
N THR A 88 -1.63 23.12 23.77
CA THR A 88 -1.42 24.22 22.82
C THR A 88 -1.74 23.82 21.40
N SER A 89 -1.55 22.55 21.06
CA SER A 89 -1.92 22.01 19.77
C SER A 89 -2.17 20.51 19.88
N VAL A 90 -3.14 20.04 19.11
CA VAL A 90 -3.40 18.62 18.92
C VAL A 90 -3.34 18.35 17.43
N ARG A 91 -2.45 17.45 17.03
CA ARG A 91 -2.37 16.94 15.68
C ARG A 91 -2.79 15.47 15.67
N THR A 92 -3.74 15.15 14.83
CA THR A 92 -4.19 13.77 14.64
C THR A 92 -3.73 13.30 13.26
N ASP A 93 -2.89 12.29 13.21
CA ASP A 93 -2.51 11.63 11.97
C ASP A 93 -3.38 10.39 11.75
N LEU A 94 -3.93 10.27 10.55
CA LEU A 94 -4.62 9.05 10.13
C LEU A 94 -3.56 8.05 9.64
N ILE A 95 -3.57 6.89 10.27
CA ILE A 95 -2.68 5.78 9.95
C ILE A 95 -3.51 4.66 9.34
N LEU A 96 -3.03 4.09 8.25
CA LEU A 96 -3.55 2.86 7.69
C LEU A 96 -2.59 1.72 8.04
N ASN A 97 -3.10 0.74 8.78
CA ASN A 97 -2.39 -0.50 9.04
C ASN A 97 -2.93 -1.57 8.07
N LEU A 98 -2.05 -2.10 7.21
CA LEU A 98 -2.36 -3.17 6.27
C LEU A 98 -1.59 -4.42 6.67
N HIS A 99 -2.30 -5.54 6.77
CA HIS A 99 -1.70 -6.85 6.96
C HIS A 99 -2.07 -7.71 5.75
N THR A 100 -1.06 -8.23 5.07
CA THR A 100 -1.30 -9.09 3.91
C THR A 100 -1.62 -10.52 4.35
N ASN A 101 -2.31 -11.26 3.50
CA ASN A 101 -2.27 -12.71 3.53
C ASN A 101 -0.85 -13.19 3.19
N TRP A 102 -0.64 -14.50 3.14
CA TRP A 102 0.59 -15.07 2.63
C TRP A 102 0.77 -14.68 1.15
N ILE A 103 1.86 -14.00 0.85
CA ILE A 103 2.21 -13.53 -0.49
C ILE A 103 3.52 -14.15 -0.95
N ASP A 104 3.68 -14.24 -2.25
CA ASP A 104 4.88 -14.75 -2.91
C ASP A 104 6.00 -13.68 -3.02
N ASP A 105 7.20 -14.13 -3.35
CA ASP A 105 8.38 -13.27 -3.50
C ASP A 105 8.20 -12.17 -4.57
N PRO A 106 7.61 -12.42 -5.75
CA PRO A 106 7.32 -11.36 -6.71
C PRO A 106 6.41 -10.27 -6.17
N THR A 107 5.34 -10.64 -5.45
CA THR A 107 4.42 -9.69 -4.81
C THR A 107 5.11 -8.91 -3.70
N LEU A 108 5.94 -9.58 -2.89
CA LEU A 108 6.75 -8.92 -1.87
C LEU A 108 7.67 -7.86 -2.47
N LYS A 109 8.39 -8.20 -3.54
CA LYS A 109 9.29 -7.27 -4.24
C LYS A 109 8.53 -6.08 -4.83
N ALA A 110 7.34 -6.33 -5.38
CA ALA A 110 6.49 -5.26 -5.90
C ALA A 110 6.02 -4.32 -4.78
N LEU A 111 5.61 -4.86 -3.62
CA LEU A 111 5.24 -4.06 -2.45
C LEU A 111 6.42 -3.27 -1.91
N GLN A 112 7.58 -3.89 -1.77
CA GLN A 112 8.79 -3.22 -1.32
C GLN A 112 9.20 -2.10 -2.29
N SER A 113 9.10 -2.34 -3.59
CA SER A 113 9.33 -1.30 -4.59
C SER A 113 8.33 -0.15 -4.43
N ALA A 114 7.05 -0.46 -4.20
CA ALA A 114 6.01 0.55 -4.01
C ALA A 114 6.31 1.50 -2.84
N THR A 115 6.90 1.00 -1.75
CA THR A 115 7.23 1.82 -0.57
C THR A 115 8.30 2.88 -0.85
N ASN A 116 9.14 2.67 -1.86
CA ASN A 116 10.20 3.59 -2.27
C ASN A 116 9.70 4.69 -3.21
N HIS A 117 8.45 4.63 -3.63
CA HIS A 117 7.90 5.62 -4.55
C HIS A 117 7.30 6.80 -3.79
N ARG A 118 7.44 8.00 -4.39
CA ARG A 118 6.90 9.23 -3.81
C ARG A 118 5.37 9.22 -3.70
N THR A 119 4.70 8.62 -4.66
CA THR A 119 3.25 8.49 -4.69
C THR A 119 2.87 7.06 -4.39
N PHE A 120 2.19 6.86 -3.28
CA PHE A 120 1.71 5.58 -2.82
C PHE A 120 0.23 5.74 -2.48
N ASN A 121 -0.64 5.13 -3.27
CA ASN A 121 -2.08 5.22 -3.11
C ASN A 121 -2.68 3.89 -2.73
N VAL A 122 -3.54 3.89 -1.74
CA VAL A 122 -4.39 2.76 -1.35
C VAL A 122 -5.84 3.16 -1.58
N GLY A 123 -6.47 2.57 -2.57
CA GLY A 123 -7.75 3.05 -3.07
C GLY A 123 -7.65 4.51 -3.53
N ASN A 124 -8.49 5.37 -2.99
CA ASN A 124 -8.50 6.81 -3.32
C ASN A 124 -7.66 7.67 -2.35
N GLN A 125 -6.85 7.05 -1.50
CA GLN A 125 -6.07 7.77 -0.50
C GLN A 125 -4.59 7.79 -0.87
N SER A 126 -4.01 8.98 -0.91
CA SER A 126 -2.58 9.17 -1.05
C SER A 126 -1.92 9.11 0.32
N LEU A 127 -0.97 8.21 0.47
CA LEU A 127 -0.31 7.87 1.71
C LEU A 127 1.21 7.92 1.53
N TYR A 128 1.95 7.90 2.63
CA TYR A 128 3.37 7.58 2.64
C TYR A 128 3.63 6.49 3.67
N VAL A 129 4.48 5.56 3.31
CA VAL A 129 4.80 4.41 4.17
C VAL A 129 5.72 4.85 5.28
N THR A 130 5.38 4.49 6.51
CA THR A 130 6.18 4.79 7.70
C THR A 130 6.84 3.56 8.29
N ASP A 131 6.30 2.37 8.00
CA ASP A 131 6.83 1.12 8.49
C ASP A 131 6.50 -0.02 7.53
N PHE A 132 7.43 -0.97 7.39
CA PHE A 132 7.30 -2.11 6.50
C PHE A 132 8.01 -3.32 7.12
N GLU A 133 7.22 -4.19 7.73
CA GLU A 133 7.73 -5.40 8.37
C GLU A 133 7.40 -6.64 7.53
N VAL A 134 8.36 -7.53 7.38
CA VAL A 134 8.19 -8.80 6.67
C VAL A 134 8.36 -9.95 7.67
N SER A 135 7.37 -10.81 7.72
CA SER A 135 7.40 -12.06 8.49
C SER A 135 7.42 -13.23 7.53
N HIS A 136 8.51 -13.99 7.53
CA HIS A 136 8.64 -15.21 6.73
C HIS A 136 8.00 -16.40 7.46
N ASN A 137 7.45 -17.33 6.70
CA ASN A 137 7.04 -18.60 7.26
C ASN A 137 8.31 -19.38 7.66
N GLN A 138 8.56 -19.46 8.96
CA GLN A 138 9.77 -20.09 9.50
C GLN A 138 9.65 -21.60 9.68
N ASP A 139 8.73 -22.26 9.01
CA ASP A 139 8.67 -23.72 9.07
C ASP A 139 9.80 -24.33 8.22
N PHE A 140 11.03 -24.19 8.73
CA PHE A 140 12.25 -24.74 8.15
C PHE A 140 12.35 -26.26 8.27
N SER A 141 11.31 -26.95 8.73
CA SER A 141 11.36 -28.38 8.92
C SER A 141 11.40 -29.20 7.63
N THR A 142 11.14 -28.56 6.49
CA THR A 142 11.25 -29.20 5.18
C THR A 142 11.97 -28.30 4.19
N ILE A 143 13.26 -28.53 4.03
CA ILE A 143 14.16 -27.85 3.07
C ILE A 143 13.69 -27.93 1.59
N THR A 144 12.65 -28.68 1.30
CA THR A 144 12.15 -28.90 -0.05
C THR A 144 11.03 -27.95 -0.50
N SER A 145 10.48 -27.13 0.34
CA SER A 145 9.46 -26.16 -0.05
C SER A 145 9.85 -24.74 0.35
N TYR A 146 10.92 -24.26 -0.27
CA TYR A 146 11.24 -22.83 -0.28
C TYR A 146 10.23 -22.09 -1.17
N PHE A 147 8.96 -22.26 -0.91
CA PHE A 147 7.96 -21.32 -1.36
C PHE A 147 8.08 -20.15 -0.41
N GLY A 148 8.78 -19.11 -0.86
CA GLY A 148 9.01 -17.89 -0.11
C GLY A 148 7.71 -17.11 0.17
N LEU A 149 6.78 -17.79 0.86
CA LEU A 149 5.58 -17.12 1.33
C LEU A 149 5.93 -16.29 2.56
N CYS A 150 5.53 -15.05 2.52
CA CYS A 150 5.68 -14.12 3.63
C CYS A 150 4.39 -13.35 3.88
N GLN A 151 4.28 -12.80 5.06
CA GLN A 151 3.27 -11.81 5.39
C GLN A 151 3.94 -10.46 5.57
N VAL A 152 3.28 -9.41 5.11
CA VAL A 152 3.75 -8.03 5.27
C VAL A 152 2.79 -7.27 6.15
N LYS A 153 3.35 -6.56 7.11
CA LYS A 153 2.65 -5.50 7.84
C LYS A 153 3.17 -4.17 7.32
N LEU A 154 2.26 -3.38 6.82
CA LEU A 154 2.55 -2.07 6.28
C LEU A 154 1.79 -1.02 7.06
N LYS A 155 2.50 0.00 7.52
CA LYS A 155 1.94 1.16 8.18
C LYS A 155 2.15 2.38 7.31
N ALA A 156 1.08 3.06 6.98
CA ALA A 156 1.14 4.24 6.13
C ALA A 156 0.33 5.39 6.72
N LYS A 157 0.82 6.60 6.56
CA LYS A 157 0.17 7.82 7.01
C LYS A 157 -0.42 8.58 5.83
N LYS A 158 -1.52 9.27 6.05
CA LYS A 158 -2.14 10.12 5.03
C LYS A 158 -1.26 11.34 4.78
N GLN A 159 -0.93 11.57 3.51
CA GLN A 159 -0.29 12.82 3.11
C GLN A 159 -1.27 13.98 3.27
N ASN A 160 -0.79 15.09 3.83
CA ASN A 160 -1.56 16.33 3.96
C ASN A 160 -2.87 16.19 4.75
N TYR A 161 -2.91 15.28 5.74
CA TYR A 161 -4.00 15.29 6.68
C TYR A 161 -3.89 16.55 7.55
N GLN A 162 -4.68 17.56 7.22
CA GLN A 162 -4.88 18.67 8.12
C GLN A 162 -6.06 18.30 9.01
N PRO A 163 -5.86 18.20 10.34
CA PRO A 163 -6.99 18.11 11.24
C PRO A 163 -7.86 19.31 10.98
N ILE A 164 -9.17 19.12 10.97
CA ILE A 164 -10.11 20.24 10.95
C ILE A 164 -9.69 21.12 12.13
N ASN A 165 -9.08 22.25 11.85
CA ASN A 165 -8.86 23.28 12.85
C ASN A 165 -10.23 23.63 13.38
N GLN A 166 -10.63 23.05 14.51
CA GLN A 166 -11.60 23.68 15.34
C GLN A 166 -10.90 24.94 15.84
N GLY A 167 -11.00 25.98 15.03
CA GLY A 167 -10.54 27.29 15.43
C GLY A 167 -11.06 27.54 16.82
N CYS A 168 -10.19 27.99 17.70
CA CYS A 168 -10.64 28.65 18.91
C CYS A 168 -11.60 29.74 18.51
N VAL A 169 -12.89 29.44 18.53
CA VAL A 169 -13.93 30.46 18.52
C VAL A 169 -13.93 30.97 19.95
N ASN A 170 -13.41 32.17 20.11
CA ASN A 170 -13.30 32.93 21.37
C ASN A 170 -12.14 32.48 22.31
N CYS A 171 -10.95 32.94 22.01
CA CYS A 171 -9.97 33.35 23.01
C CYS A 171 -10.01 34.86 23.16
#